data_37c4ffd6be57d7401366fff1c2ea057e
#
_entry.id   37c4ffd6be57d7401366fff1c2ea057e
#
_cell.length_a   1.000
_cell.length_b   1.000
_cell.length_c   1.000
_cell.angle_alpha   90.00
_cell.angle_beta   90.00
_cell.angle_gamma   90.00
#
_symmetry.space_group_name_H-M   'P 1'
#
loop_
_entity.id
_entity.type
_entity.pdbx_description
1 polymer ?
#
loop_
_entity_poly.entity_id
_entity_poly.type
_entity_poly.pdbx_seq_one_letter_code
_entity_poly.pdbx_strand_id
1 'polypeptide(L)'
;MTKNKVLGFLIFLSTVLCAQDFASYALTPPMGWNSWDCYGPTVTEQEVKANADYMAAHLIKYGWQYIVVDIRWYVENTKTHGYNEKNPVIVMDEYGRLMPAVNRFPSSAGGKGFKPLADYIHSKRLKFGIHIMRGIPRLAVERNTPIWGSTANAKDIYSTKNLCFWLGDMYTVDETKEGSQEYYNSLFNLYASWGVDFVKVDDLSRPYHKDEIEMIRKAIDGCGRSIVLSTSPGETPLEYADHISSHANMWRIIDDFWDNWSQLNEHFSLFEKWILYTSPGHWPDGDMLPLGRIGIRAERGDNRMSMFTEDEQYTLMSLFLICRSPLMFGGNLQDNDEFTLNLITNEEALAVLNKSKNNRLLFRDGVKIVWTADDVNSHDKYAALFYTSDQKPIIEDKALWNSRLITYKTCEQSAEIKVNIYGAKKLYLVVTDGGDDSNWDHADWIEPKLLGEKGSLNLTDIKWLNASSGWGSATINKSVGGNKLIVENNEYANGIGTHSNSIIEYDIPEGYDTFSGLAGLDKECIDHIEGATVKFHVFTEYPTGSPPPDSIKISLKSEQLGFNDPYKIRDLWAKKDIGEFTDEISLYVRKHGAKLLRVSKIK
;
A
#
# COMPACT_ATOMS: atom_id res chain seq x y z
N MET A 1 82.72 -24.67 3.16
CA MET A 1 81.43 -25.17 3.60
C MET A 1 80.53 -23.98 3.96
N THR A 2 79.86 -23.43 2.99
CA THR A 2 78.96 -22.28 3.15
C THR A 2 77.55 -22.79 3.18
N LYS A 3 76.83 -22.57 4.31
CA LYS A 3 75.40 -22.92 4.50
C LYS A 3 74.52 -21.81 3.95
N ASN A 4 73.81 -22.07 2.84
CA ASN A 4 72.75 -21.23 2.35
C ASN A 4 71.50 -21.39 3.23
N LYS A 5 71.03 -20.29 3.86
CA LYS A 5 69.75 -20.20 4.50
C LYS A 5 68.73 -19.70 3.44
N VAL A 6 67.79 -20.57 3.08
CA VAL A 6 66.64 -20.18 2.28
C VAL A 6 65.62 -19.59 3.24
N LEU A 7 65.33 -18.29 3.09
CA LEU A 7 64.30 -17.57 3.82
C LEU A 7 62.99 -17.67 3.02
N GLY A 8 62.05 -18.53 3.46
CA GLY A 8 60.72 -18.64 2.86
C GLY A 8 59.87 -17.43 3.24
N PHE A 9 59.50 -16.62 2.26
CA PHE A 9 58.55 -15.53 2.40
C PHE A 9 57.12 -16.11 2.26
N LEU A 10 56.40 -16.25 3.37
CA LEU A 10 54.97 -16.53 3.35
C LEU A 10 54.23 -15.23 3.00
N ILE A 11 53.73 -15.14 1.77
CA ILE A 11 52.79 -14.07 1.37
C ILE A 11 51.40 -14.44 1.93
N PHE A 12 51.01 -13.77 3.00
CA PHE A 12 49.61 -13.76 3.42
C PHE A 12 48.82 -12.91 2.42
N LEU A 13 48.11 -13.56 1.49
CA LEU A 13 47.02 -12.89 0.73
C LEU A 13 45.86 -12.65 1.69
N SER A 14 45.82 -11.49 2.29
CA SER A 14 44.57 -11.00 2.91
C SER A 14 43.61 -10.68 1.77
N THR A 15 42.66 -11.57 1.52
CA THR A 15 41.46 -11.23 0.76
C THR A 15 40.69 -10.18 1.58
N VAL A 16 40.84 -8.93 1.20
CA VAL A 16 39.89 -7.88 1.62
C VAL A 16 38.57 -8.29 0.98
N LEU A 17 37.67 -8.94 1.73
CA LEU A 17 36.27 -8.97 1.38
C LEU A 17 35.81 -7.49 1.42
N CYS A 18 35.79 -6.84 0.28
CA CYS A 18 35.00 -5.63 0.13
C CYS A 18 33.55 -6.01 0.48
N ALA A 19 33.04 -5.54 1.59
CA ALA A 19 31.62 -5.61 1.86
C ALA A 19 30.91 -5.01 0.63
N GLN A 20 30.09 -5.83 -0.04
CA GLN A 20 29.41 -5.40 -1.24
C GLN A 20 28.41 -4.32 -0.79
N ASP A 21 28.53 -3.12 -1.33
CA ASP A 21 27.61 -2.02 -0.99
C ASP A 21 26.20 -2.44 -1.40
N PHE A 22 25.33 -2.71 -0.42
CA PHE A 22 23.97 -3.20 -0.65
C PHE A 22 23.12 -2.23 -1.47
N ALA A 23 23.46 -0.94 -1.51
CA ALA A 23 22.81 0.04 -2.38
C ALA A 23 22.86 -0.41 -3.85
N SER A 24 23.92 -1.12 -4.25
CA SER A 24 24.08 -1.67 -5.60
C SER A 24 23.02 -2.72 -5.99
N TYR A 25 22.31 -3.30 -5.02
CA TYR A 25 21.31 -4.34 -5.29
C TYR A 25 20.04 -3.79 -5.94
N ALA A 26 19.73 -2.50 -5.73
CA ALA A 26 18.56 -1.83 -6.27
C ALA A 26 18.87 -0.37 -6.67
N LEU A 27 19.78 -0.16 -7.63
CA LEU A 27 20.19 1.20 -8.09
C LEU A 27 19.04 2.01 -8.68
N THR A 28 17.99 1.36 -9.15
CA THR A 28 16.70 1.96 -9.52
C THR A 28 15.61 1.40 -8.62
N PRO A 29 14.50 2.12 -8.44
CA PRO A 29 13.38 1.60 -7.65
C PRO A 29 12.93 0.24 -8.15
N PRO A 30 12.78 -0.78 -7.28
CA PRO A 30 12.28 -2.09 -7.68
C PRO A 30 10.90 -2.00 -8.34
N MET A 31 10.71 -2.77 -9.43
CA MET A 31 9.43 -2.91 -10.12
C MET A 31 9.08 -4.39 -10.21
N GLY A 32 7.90 -4.76 -9.72
CA GLY A 32 7.50 -6.16 -9.65
C GLY A 32 6.02 -6.39 -9.42
N TRP A 33 5.67 -7.63 -9.18
CA TRP A 33 4.36 -8.09 -8.77
C TRP A 33 4.46 -8.74 -7.38
N ASN A 34 3.47 -8.50 -6.55
CA ASN A 34 3.32 -9.15 -5.26
C ASN A 34 1.93 -9.77 -5.16
N SER A 35 1.83 -10.96 -4.57
CA SER A 35 0.61 -11.76 -4.56
C SER A 35 -0.48 -11.33 -3.58
N TRP A 36 -0.23 -10.33 -2.70
CA TRP A 36 -1.10 -10.03 -1.57
C TRP A 36 -2.47 -9.48 -1.98
N ASP A 37 -2.52 -8.40 -2.77
CA ASP A 37 -3.79 -7.72 -3.07
C ASP A 37 -4.75 -8.57 -3.90
N CYS A 38 -4.25 -9.55 -4.65
CA CYS A 38 -5.11 -10.44 -5.42
C CYS A 38 -5.39 -11.77 -4.74
N TYR A 39 -4.43 -12.40 -4.04
CA TYR A 39 -4.58 -13.76 -3.52
C TYR A 39 -4.43 -13.87 -1.99
N GLY A 40 -4.05 -12.79 -1.29
CA GLY A 40 -3.82 -12.80 0.14
C GLY A 40 -2.92 -13.95 0.58
N PRO A 41 -3.24 -14.62 1.71
CA PRO A 41 -2.40 -15.70 2.24
C PRO A 41 -2.51 -17.02 1.45
N THR A 42 -3.27 -17.09 0.34
CA THR A 42 -3.67 -18.36 -0.31
C THR A 42 -3.04 -18.61 -1.67
N VAL A 43 -2.12 -17.75 -2.14
CA VAL A 43 -1.47 -17.89 -3.45
C VAL A 43 -0.86 -19.29 -3.66
N THR A 44 -0.96 -19.80 -4.88
CA THR A 44 -0.45 -21.10 -5.29
C THR A 44 0.72 -20.97 -6.28
N GLU A 45 1.53 -22.03 -6.39
CA GLU A 45 2.64 -22.10 -7.35
C GLU A 45 2.19 -21.85 -8.80
N GLN A 46 1.00 -22.36 -9.18
CA GLN A 46 0.46 -22.18 -10.51
C GLN A 46 0.15 -20.71 -10.80
N GLU A 47 -0.44 -19.99 -9.84
CA GLU A 47 -0.76 -18.57 -9.97
C GLU A 47 0.51 -17.71 -10.02
N VAL A 48 1.51 -18.04 -9.22
CA VAL A 48 2.82 -17.38 -9.27
C VAL A 48 3.47 -17.55 -10.64
N LYS A 49 3.49 -18.79 -11.17
CA LYS A 49 4.04 -19.07 -12.51
C LYS A 49 3.29 -18.35 -13.61
N ALA A 50 1.96 -18.29 -13.54
CA ALA A 50 1.14 -17.62 -14.53
C ALA A 50 1.40 -16.10 -14.56
N ASN A 51 1.53 -15.45 -13.39
CA ASN A 51 1.93 -14.04 -13.32
C ASN A 51 3.37 -13.81 -13.80
N ALA A 52 4.30 -14.74 -13.49
CA ALA A 52 5.66 -14.68 -14.01
C ALA A 52 5.71 -14.81 -15.54
N ASP A 53 4.96 -15.71 -16.12
CA ASP A 53 4.88 -15.89 -17.58
C ASP A 53 4.32 -14.64 -18.26
N TYR A 54 3.27 -14.03 -17.68
CA TYR A 54 2.71 -12.78 -18.20
C TYR A 54 3.73 -11.65 -18.13
N MET A 55 4.39 -11.46 -16.97
CA MET A 55 5.41 -10.43 -16.80
C MET A 55 6.56 -10.60 -17.79
N ALA A 56 7.07 -11.82 -17.97
CA ALA A 56 8.13 -12.12 -18.92
C ALA A 56 7.73 -11.81 -20.37
N ALA A 57 6.47 -12.10 -20.76
CA ALA A 57 5.99 -11.88 -22.10
C ALA A 57 5.69 -10.40 -22.41
N HIS A 58 5.14 -9.67 -21.44
CA HIS A 58 4.53 -8.36 -21.70
C HIS A 58 5.23 -7.19 -21.00
N LEU A 59 5.85 -7.39 -19.83
CA LEU A 59 6.26 -6.31 -18.94
C LEU A 59 7.77 -6.16 -18.74
N ILE A 60 8.56 -7.22 -18.93
CA ILE A 60 10.01 -7.22 -18.65
C ILE A 60 10.78 -6.12 -19.40
N LYS A 61 10.40 -5.81 -20.64
CA LYS A 61 11.02 -4.75 -21.45
C LYS A 61 10.81 -3.34 -20.90
N TYR A 62 9.84 -3.19 -20.01
CA TYR A 62 9.52 -1.91 -19.33
C TYR A 62 10.16 -1.80 -17.95
N GLY A 63 10.93 -2.81 -17.52
CA GLY A 63 11.67 -2.82 -16.25
C GLY A 63 11.00 -3.60 -15.12
N TRP A 64 9.82 -4.18 -15.34
CA TRP A 64 9.17 -5.07 -14.38
C TRP A 64 9.92 -6.40 -14.31
N GLN A 65 10.40 -6.78 -13.10
CA GLN A 65 11.30 -7.92 -13.00
C GLN A 65 11.12 -8.79 -11.74
N TYR A 66 10.50 -8.30 -10.68
CA TYR A 66 10.35 -9.05 -9.43
C TYR A 66 9.00 -9.78 -9.39
N ILE A 67 9.03 -11.06 -8.97
CA ILE A 67 7.86 -11.88 -8.66
C ILE A 67 7.95 -12.24 -7.19
N VAL A 68 7.06 -11.67 -6.36
CA VAL A 68 7.11 -11.81 -4.90
C VAL A 68 5.93 -12.64 -4.41
N VAL A 69 6.24 -13.73 -3.71
CA VAL A 69 5.26 -14.56 -2.99
C VAL A 69 5.10 -13.98 -1.59
N ASP A 70 3.93 -13.42 -1.32
CA ASP A 70 3.62 -12.82 -0.03
C ASP A 70 3.25 -13.88 1.03
N ILE A 71 3.06 -13.43 2.28
CA ILE A 71 2.66 -14.27 3.40
C ILE A 71 1.33 -15.00 3.07
N ARG A 72 1.01 -16.15 3.46
CA ARG A 72 1.52 -17.12 4.46
C ARG A 72 1.89 -18.43 3.73
N TRP A 73 2.85 -18.37 2.82
CA TRP A 73 3.25 -19.49 1.94
C TRP A 73 3.62 -20.79 2.70
N TYR A 74 3.89 -20.71 3.98
CA TYR A 74 4.31 -21.81 4.85
C TYR A 74 3.15 -22.51 5.60
N VAL A 75 1.89 -22.11 5.38
CA VAL A 75 0.73 -22.70 6.06
C VAL A 75 -0.08 -23.53 5.08
N GLU A 76 -0.40 -24.79 5.42
CA GLU A 76 -1.13 -25.73 4.54
C GLU A 76 -2.63 -25.43 4.44
N ASN A 77 -3.23 -24.97 5.54
CA ASN A 77 -4.68 -24.79 5.69
C ASN A 77 -5.12 -23.32 5.69
N THR A 78 -4.38 -22.44 4.99
CA THR A 78 -4.74 -21.03 4.84
C THR A 78 -6.14 -20.86 4.24
N LYS A 79 -6.81 -19.79 4.63
CA LYS A 79 -8.13 -19.39 4.15
C LYS A 79 -8.07 -17.99 3.53
N THR A 80 -9.07 -17.68 2.73
CA THR A 80 -9.28 -16.34 2.19
C THR A 80 -9.68 -15.34 3.28
N HIS A 81 -9.53 -14.05 2.99
CA HIS A 81 -9.93 -12.94 3.86
C HIS A 81 -9.20 -12.94 5.22
N GLY A 82 -7.87 -12.89 5.17
CA GLY A 82 -7.01 -12.69 6.34
C GLY A 82 -6.55 -13.97 7.04
N TYR A 83 -6.13 -13.82 8.29
CA TYR A 83 -5.52 -14.89 9.11
C TYR A 83 -6.56 -15.52 10.04
N ASN A 84 -7.55 -16.20 9.48
CA ASN A 84 -8.73 -16.67 10.19
C ASN A 84 -8.73 -18.18 10.53
N GLU A 85 -7.58 -18.86 10.42
CA GLU A 85 -7.42 -20.25 10.82
C GLU A 85 -7.30 -20.36 12.35
N LYS A 86 -8.13 -21.21 12.95
CA LYS A 86 -8.04 -21.47 14.40
C LYS A 86 -6.77 -22.22 14.79
N ASN A 87 -6.29 -23.11 13.90
CA ASN A 87 -5.10 -23.94 14.13
C ASN A 87 -4.29 -23.98 12.81
N PRO A 88 -3.39 -23.04 12.55
CA PRO A 88 -2.57 -23.04 11.35
C PRO A 88 -1.60 -24.24 11.34
N VAL A 89 -1.58 -24.97 10.23
CA VAL A 89 -0.65 -26.08 10.01
C VAL A 89 0.61 -25.51 9.37
N ILE A 90 1.57 -25.15 10.22
CA ILE A 90 2.84 -24.51 9.82
C ILE A 90 3.82 -25.60 9.37
N VAL A 91 4.43 -25.41 8.20
CA VAL A 91 5.49 -26.25 7.66
C VAL A 91 6.85 -25.62 7.98
N MET A 92 7.73 -26.40 8.60
CA MET A 92 9.10 -25.99 8.91
C MET A 92 10.06 -27.19 8.85
N ASP A 93 11.35 -26.90 8.69
CA ASP A 93 12.41 -27.92 8.73
C ASP A 93 12.82 -28.28 10.18
N GLU A 94 13.81 -29.16 10.31
CA GLU A 94 14.34 -29.62 11.60
C GLU A 94 15.03 -28.52 12.42
N TYR A 95 15.38 -27.39 11.79
CA TYR A 95 15.98 -26.22 12.43
C TYR A 95 14.96 -25.12 12.74
N GLY A 96 13.66 -25.41 12.58
CA GLY A 96 12.57 -24.44 12.84
C GLY A 96 12.46 -23.33 11.80
N ARG A 97 13.07 -23.47 10.62
CA ARG A 97 12.93 -22.51 9.53
C ARG A 97 11.71 -22.83 8.69
N LEU A 98 10.93 -21.82 8.36
CA LEU A 98 9.69 -21.98 7.58
C LEU A 98 9.98 -22.54 6.19
N MET A 99 9.13 -23.49 5.76
CA MET A 99 9.22 -24.18 4.47
C MET A 99 7.91 -23.99 3.67
N PRO A 100 7.95 -23.92 2.33
CA PRO A 100 6.74 -23.79 1.53
C PRO A 100 5.79 -24.98 1.71
N ALA A 101 4.50 -24.70 1.89
CA ALA A 101 3.46 -25.71 2.03
C ALA A 101 3.29 -26.48 0.70
N VAL A 102 3.59 -27.78 0.72
CA VAL A 102 3.68 -28.63 -0.49
C VAL A 102 2.35 -28.71 -1.23
N ASN A 103 1.22 -28.63 -0.54
CA ASN A 103 -0.11 -28.64 -1.15
C ASN A 103 -0.38 -27.41 -2.04
N ARG A 104 0.31 -26.30 -1.79
CA ARG A 104 0.22 -25.07 -2.59
C ARG A 104 1.43 -24.87 -3.51
N PHE A 105 2.59 -25.33 -3.08
CA PHE A 105 3.86 -25.24 -3.80
C PHE A 105 4.43 -26.65 -4.02
N PRO A 106 3.83 -27.47 -4.89
CA PRO A 106 4.18 -28.89 -5.02
C PRO A 106 5.63 -29.14 -5.45
N SER A 107 6.25 -28.20 -6.15
CA SER A 107 7.66 -28.33 -6.55
C SER A 107 8.62 -28.27 -5.36
N SER A 108 8.21 -27.78 -4.19
CA SER A 108 8.98 -27.72 -2.95
C SER A 108 9.13 -29.06 -2.25
N ALA A 109 8.38 -30.09 -2.69
CA ALA A 109 8.39 -31.42 -2.08
C ALA A 109 9.80 -32.00 -1.95
N GLY A 110 10.02 -32.76 -0.85
CA GLY A 110 11.34 -33.35 -0.55
C GLY A 110 12.36 -32.36 0.00
N GLY A 111 11.91 -31.29 0.66
CA GLY A 111 12.79 -30.30 1.31
C GLY A 111 13.48 -29.33 0.35
N LYS A 112 13.04 -29.25 -0.91
CA LYS A 112 13.66 -28.40 -1.94
C LYS A 112 13.43 -26.89 -1.71
N GLY A 113 12.48 -26.53 -0.83
CA GLY A 113 12.10 -25.15 -0.61
C GLY A 113 11.59 -24.48 -1.89
N PHE A 114 11.81 -23.20 -2.03
CA PHE A 114 11.43 -22.48 -3.24
C PHE A 114 12.40 -22.61 -4.41
N LYS A 115 13.50 -23.37 -4.27
CA LYS A 115 14.49 -23.44 -5.34
C LYS A 115 13.92 -23.79 -6.72
N PRO A 116 13.02 -24.79 -6.89
CA PRO A 116 12.46 -25.10 -8.22
C PRO A 116 11.59 -23.97 -8.80
N LEU A 117 10.87 -23.23 -7.94
CA LEU A 117 10.07 -22.08 -8.37
C LEU A 117 10.96 -20.89 -8.73
N ALA A 118 12.00 -20.62 -7.93
CA ALA A 118 12.98 -19.58 -8.24
C ALA A 118 13.73 -19.88 -9.55
N ASP A 119 14.18 -21.12 -9.78
CA ASP A 119 14.83 -21.53 -11.03
C ASP A 119 13.88 -21.32 -12.24
N TYR A 120 12.58 -21.61 -12.07
CA TYR A 120 11.58 -21.34 -13.12
C TYR A 120 11.49 -19.85 -13.44
N ILE A 121 11.37 -18.99 -12.41
CA ILE A 121 11.27 -17.54 -12.57
C ILE A 121 12.56 -16.98 -13.20
N HIS A 122 13.74 -17.42 -12.74
CA HIS A 122 15.03 -17.04 -13.33
C HIS A 122 15.16 -17.47 -14.79
N SER A 123 14.60 -18.62 -15.17
CA SER A 123 14.58 -19.07 -16.59
C SER A 123 13.85 -18.08 -17.50
N LYS A 124 12.94 -17.27 -16.94
CA LYS A 124 12.23 -16.18 -17.63
C LYS A 124 12.97 -14.82 -17.56
N ARG A 125 14.18 -14.79 -17.03
CA ARG A 125 15.00 -13.59 -16.76
C ARG A 125 14.33 -12.61 -15.76
N LEU A 126 13.47 -13.13 -14.88
CA LEU A 126 12.84 -12.42 -13.78
C LEU A 126 13.59 -12.74 -12.48
N LYS A 127 13.30 -11.99 -11.44
CA LYS A 127 13.84 -12.13 -10.09
C LYS A 127 12.77 -12.68 -9.14
N PHE A 128 13.17 -13.56 -8.23
CA PHE A 128 12.26 -14.18 -7.27
C PHE A 128 12.35 -13.53 -5.90
N GLY A 129 11.21 -13.24 -5.30
CA GLY A 129 11.10 -12.69 -3.95
C GLY A 129 10.12 -13.43 -3.07
N ILE A 130 10.32 -13.29 -1.76
CA ILE A 130 9.41 -13.81 -0.74
C ILE A 130 9.14 -12.77 0.34
N HIS A 131 8.01 -12.90 1.00
CA HIS A 131 7.69 -12.21 2.24
C HIS A 131 8.02 -13.11 3.43
N ILE A 132 8.52 -12.53 4.52
CA ILE A 132 8.71 -13.20 5.80
C ILE A 132 8.26 -12.28 6.94
N MET A 133 7.92 -12.89 8.08
CA MET A 133 7.78 -12.17 9.34
C MET A 133 9.14 -12.05 10.02
N ARG A 134 9.39 -10.95 10.77
CA ARG A 134 10.48 -10.95 11.75
C ARG A 134 10.26 -12.01 12.83
N GLY A 135 11.31 -12.33 13.58
CA GLY A 135 11.21 -13.24 14.72
C GLY A 135 11.41 -14.70 14.38
N ILE A 136 11.09 -15.57 15.34
CA ILE A 136 11.22 -17.03 15.27
C ILE A 136 9.85 -17.70 15.39
N PRO A 137 9.53 -18.74 14.58
CA PRO A 137 8.25 -19.44 14.67
C PRO A 137 7.95 -19.97 16.09
N ARG A 138 6.76 -19.69 16.60
CA ARG A 138 6.32 -20.22 17.92
C ARG A 138 6.43 -21.73 17.96
N LEU A 139 6.10 -22.41 16.87
CA LEU A 139 6.23 -23.86 16.74
C LEU A 139 7.70 -24.33 16.90
N ALA A 140 8.66 -23.55 16.41
CA ALA A 140 10.10 -23.87 16.61
C ALA A 140 10.48 -23.78 18.10
N VAL A 141 10.00 -22.77 18.80
CA VAL A 141 10.21 -22.60 20.25
C VAL A 141 9.51 -23.71 21.04
N GLU A 142 8.27 -24.06 20.70
CA GLU A 142 7.54 -25.17 21.35
C GLU A 142 8.31 -26.49 21.22
N ARG A 143 8.82 -26.80 20.02
CA ARG A 143 9.60 -28.01 19.72
C ARG A 143 11.07 -27.90 20.18
N ASN A 144 11.51 -26.74 20.58
CA ASN A 144 12.90 -26.42 20.94
C ASN A 144 13.89 -26.88 19.88
N THR A 145 13.66 -26.49 18.63
CA THR A 145 14.53 -26.87 17.49
C THR A 145 15.94 -26.31 17.67
N PRO A 146 16.99 -27.04 17.20
CA PRO A 146 18.35 -26.49 17.21
C PRO A 146 18.48 -25.32 16.22
N ILE A 147 19.37 -24.39 16.52
CA ILE A 147 19.73 -23.30 15.61
C ILE A 147 20.91 -23.74 14.73
N TRP A 148 20.73 -23.73 13.42
CA TRP A 148 21.80 -24.08 12.48
C TRP A 148 23.01 -23.18 12.64
N GLY A 149 24.17 -23.78 12.86
CA GLY A 149 25.44 -23.05 13.02
C GLY A 149 25.70 -22.50 14.43
N SER A 150 24.87 -22.91 15.41
CA SER A 150 25.03 -22.55 16.82
C SER A 150 24.87 -23.76 17.72
N THR A 151 25.28 -23.62 18.98
CA THR A 151 24.97 -24.58 20.07
C THR A 151 23.63 -24.27 20.75
N ALA A 152 23.02 -23.13 20.46
CA ALA A 152 21.73 -22.69 20.99
C ALA A 152 20.56 -23.41 20.33
N ASN A 153 19.43 -23.40 21.02
CA ASN A 153 18.13 -23.87 20.54
C ASN A 153 17.13 -22.70 20.49
N ALA A 154 15.98 -22.92 19.88
CA ALA A 154 14.94 -21.91 19.72
C ALA A 154 14.46 -21.30 21.06
N LYS A 155 14.45 -22.09 22.16
CA LYS A 155 14.11 -21.60 23.51
C LYS A 155 15.17 -20.70 24.13
N ASP A 156 16.37 -20.69 23.63
CA ASP A 156 17.46 -19.87 24.19
C ASP A 156 17.41 -18.43 23.65
N ILE A 157 16.81 -18.21 22.46
CA ILE A 157 16.86 -16.94 21.72
C ILE A 157 15.53 -16.20 21.60
N TYR A 158 14.40 -16.79 22.05
CA TYR A 158 13.09 -16.15 21.90
C TYR A 158 12.77 -15.15 23.02
N SER A 159 11.91 -14.19 22.72
CA SER A 159 11.30 -13.26 23.67
C SER A 159 9.80 -13.18 23.44
N THR A 160 9.04 -12.97 24.52
CA THR A 160 7.60 -12.69 24.48
C THR A 160 7.28 -11.19 24.53
N LYS A 161 8.30 -10.33 24.47
CA LYS A 161 8.13 -8.89 24.40
C LYS A 161 7.94 -8.44 22.95
N ASN A 162 7.19 -7.36 22.76
CA ASN A 162 6.97 -6.73 21.45
C ASN A 162 6.52 -7.73 20.37
N LEU A 163 5.55 -8.57 20.71
CA LEU A 163 4.98 -9.54 19.78
C LEU A 163 4.17 -8.83 18.70
N CYS A 164 4.14 -9.41 17.51
CA CYS A 164 3.21 -9.01 16.48
C CYS A 164 1.76 -9.17 16.99
N PHE A 165 0.98 -8.10 16.96
CA PHE A 165 -0.39 -8.09 17.50
C PHE A 165 -1.43 -8.66 16.52
N TRP A 166 -1.15 -8.59 15.22
CA TRP A 166 -2.07 -9.01 14.17
C TRP A 166 -1.82 -10.45 13.67
N LEU A 167 -0.63 -11.04 13.93
CA LEU A 167 -0.31 -12.42 13.55
C LEU A 167 0.44 -13.16 14.65
N GLY A 168 -0.14 -14.27 15.09
CA GLY A 168 0.37 -15.06 16.19
C GLY A 168 1.40 -16.14 15.80
N ASP A 169 2.04 -16.10 14.65
CA ASP A 169 2.94 -17.18 14.18
C ASP A 169 4.34 -17.13 14.81
N MET A 170 4.79 -15.94 15.22
CA MET A 170 6.18 -15.69 15.61
C MET A 170 6.32 -15.23 17.05
N TYR A 171 7.46 -15.53 17.67
CA TYR A 171 8.02 -14.83 18.81
C TYR A 171 9.12 -13.86 18.34
N THR A 172 9.37 -12.80 19.12
CA THR A 172 10.51 -11.91 18.90
C THR A 172 11.82 -12.67 19.14
N VAL A 173 12.86 -12.38 18.37
CA VAL A 173 14.23 -12.86 18.64
C VAL A 173 14.91 -11.87 19.58
N ASP A 174 15.44 -12.36 20.71
CA ASP A 174 16.21 -11.55 21.68
C ASP A 174 17.65 -11.38 21.16
N GLU A 175 17.97 -10.19 20.71
CA GLU A 175 19.26 -9.84 20.09
C GLU A 175 20.44 -10.03 21.05
N THR A 176 20.21 -10.02 22.35
CA THR A 176 21.24 -10.17 23.39
C THR A 176 21.68 -11.62 23.61
N LYS A 177 20.99 -12.59 22.99
CA LYS A 177 21.22 -14.01 23.22
C LYS A 177 22.20 -14.58 22.19
N GLU A 178 23.08 -15.46 22.69
CA GLU A 178 23.92 -16.31 21.81
C GLU A 178 23.02 -17.19 20.93
N GLY A 179 23.27 -17.20 19.62
CA GLY A 179 22.46 -17.93 18.64
C GLY A 179 21.46 -17.07 17.86
N SER A 180 21.15 -15.83 18.31
CA SER A 180 20.18 -14.95 17.63
C SER A 180 20.66 -14.52 16.26
N GLN A 181 21.91 -14.09 16.13
CA GLN A 181 22.49 -13.75 14.82
C GLN A 181 22.63 -15.00 13.94
N GLU A 182 23.05 -16.14 14.50
CA GLU A 182 23.18 -17.41 13.78
C GLU A 182 21.82 -17.88 13.23
N TYR A 183 20.73 -17.63 13.95
CA TYR A 183 19.38 -17.92 13.46
C TYR A 183 19.09 -17.14 12.17
N TYR A 184 19.27 -15.81 12.15
CA TYR A 184 19.07 -15.02 10.94
C TYR A 184 20.06 -15.39 9.84
N ASN A 185 21.33 -15.66 10.17
CA ASN A 185 22.31 -16.16 9.20
C ASN A 185 21.83 -17.46 8.55
N SER A 186 21.25 -18.38 9.34
CA SER A 186 20.74 -19.65 8.83
C SER A 186 19.56 -19.47 7.89
N LEU A 187 18.65 -18.50 8.18
CA LEU A 187 17.51 -18.16 7.31
C LEU A 187 17.98 -17.62 5.96
N PHE A 188 18.86 -16.61 5.98
CA PHE A 188 19.30 -15.98 4.73
C PHE A 188 20.22 -16.87 3.91
N ASN A 189 21.01 -17.76 4.54
CA ASN A 189 21.72 -18.83 3.82
C ASN A 189 20.75 -19.80 3.14
N LEU A 190 19.65 -20.16 3.79
CA LEU A 190 18.60 -20.99 3.21
C LEU A 190 17.95 -20.29 2.01
N TYR A 191 17.55 -19.03 2.15
CA TYR A 191 16.93 -18.24 1.09
C TYR A 191 17.88 -17.99 -0.09
N ALA A 192 19.16 -17.74 0.19
CA ALA A 192 20.21 -17.67 -0.84
C ALA A 192 20.32 -18.98 -1.61
N SER A 193 20.29 -20.14 -0.91
CA SER A 193 20.31 -21.47 -1.54
C SER A 193 19.08 -21.75 -2.42
N TRP A 194 17.94 -21.16 -2.11
CA TRP A 194 16.74 -21.21 -2.95
C TRP A 194 16.81 -20.29 -4.17
N GLY A 195 17.74 -19.33 -4.17
CA GLY A 195 17.84 -18.34 -5.25
C GLY A 195 16.96 -17.13 -5.05
N VAL A 196 16.62 -16.76 -3.81
CA VAL A 196 15.82 -15.55 -3.51
C VAL A 196 16.64 -14.30 -3.81
N ASP A 197 16.03 -13.32 -4.50
CA ASP A 197 16.63 -12.04 -4.90
C ASP A 197 16.05 -10.85 -4.11
N PHE A 198 14.92 -11.05 -3.45
CA PHE A 198 14.16 -9.99 -2.76
C PHE A 198 13.45 -10.58 -1.54
N VAL A 199 13.55 -9.91 -0.41
CA VAL A 199 12.83 -10.29 0.82
C VAL A 199 12.10 -9.07 1.38
N LYS A 200 10.77 -9.18 1.51
CA LYS A 200 9.92 -8.28 2.28
C LYS A 200 9.84 -8.83 3.70
N VAL A 201 10.33 -8.07 4.68
CA VAL A 201 10.27 -8.46 6.10
C VAL A 201 9.23 -7.62 6.80
N ASP A 202 8.27 -8.29 7.40
CA ASP A 202 7.11 -7.68 8.02
C ASP A 202 7.23 -7.55 9.54
N ASP A 203 6.39 -6.68 10.16
CA ASP A 203 6.33 -6.37 11.58
C ASP A 203 7.62 -5.69 12.11
N LEU A 204 8.25 -4.79 11.31
CA LEU A 204 9.49 -4.11 11.69
C LEU A 204 9.32 -2.65 12.12
N SER A 205 8.16 -2.03 11.88
CA SER A 205 8.02 -0.56 12.00
C SER A 205 7.31 -0.11 13.29
N ARG A 206 6.40 -0.91 13.85
CA ARG A 206 5.58 -0.52 15.03
C ARG A 206 5.45 -1.65 16.07
N PRO A 207 6.28 -1.60 17.15
CA PRO A 207 7.39 -0.68 17.39
C PRO A 207 8.52 -0.88 16.39
N TYR A 208 9.40 0.11 16.24
CA TYR A 208 10.56 0.01 15.33
C TYR A 208 11.59 -0.97 15.88
N HIS A 209 11.85 -2.08 15.16
CA HIS A 209 12.70 -3.18 15.58
C HIS A 209 14.14 -3.03 15.06
N LYS A 210 14.83 -2.02 15.56
CA LYS A 210 16.17 -1.64 15.14
C LYS A 210 17.14 -2.81 15.11
N ASP A 211 17.26 -3.54 16.22
CA ASP A 211 18.25 -4.61 16.39
C ASP A 211 17.99 -5.81 15.47
N GLU A 212 16.70 -6.16 15.22
CA GLU A 212 16.34 -7.20 14.26
C GLU A 212 16.64 -6.77 12.82
N ILE A 213 16.44 -5.49 12.46
CA ILE A 213 16.82 -4.95 11.15
C ILE A 213 18.35 -5.07 10.94
N GLU A 214 19.16 -4.73 11.95
CA GLU A 214 20.62 -4.85 11.91
C GLU A 214 21.06 -6.32 11.74
N MET A 215 20.45 -7.25 12.50
CA MET A 215 20.74 -8.70 12.37
C MET A 215 20.36 -9.24 11.00
N ILE A 216 19.20 -8.83 10.45
CA ILE A 216 18.75 -9.22 9.12
C ILE A 216 19.71 -8.69 8.05
N ARG A 217 20.08 -7.40 8.11
CA ARG A 217 21.02 -6.81 7.15
C ARG A 217 22.37 -7.54 7.17
N LYS A 218 22.93 -7.80 8.36
CA LYS A 218 24.17 -8.55 8.53
C LYS A 218 24.07 -9.97 7.98
N ALA A 219 22.94 -10.64 8.16
CA ALA A 219 22.70 -11.98 7.63
C ALA A 219 22.64 -11.98 6.08
N ILE A 220 22.01 -10.95 5.48
CA ILE A 220 21.98 -10.79 4.02
C ILE A 220 23.40 -10.56 3.48
N ASP A 221 24.17 -9.68 4.12
CA ASP A 221 25.54 -9.38 3.69
C ASP A 221 26.46 -10.62 3.76
N GLY A 222 26.19 -11.52 4.71
CA GLY A 222 26.94 -12.76 4.90
C GLY A 222 26.49 -13.95 4.05
N CYS A 223 25.33 -13.93 3.40
CA CYS A 223 24.75 -15.10 2.73
C CYS A 223 25.33 -15.39 1.34
N GLY A 224 26.18 -14.53 0.81
CA GLY A 224 26.84 -14.71 -0.49
C GLY A 224 25.94 -14.44 -1.71
N ARG A 225 24.74 -13.89 -1.52
CA ARG A 225 23.80 -13.51 -2.58
C ARG A 225 23.32 -12.07 -2.39
N SER A 226 23.20 -11.33 -3.50
CA SER A 226 22.59 -9.99 -3.49
C SER A 226 21.09 -10.12 -3.31
N ILE A 227 20.57 -9.81 -2.12
CA ILE A 227 19.14 -9.84 -1.78
C ILE A 227 18.70 -8.44 -1.44
N VAL A 228 17.71 -7.93 -2.17
CA VAL A 228 17.04 -6.65 -1.88
C VAL A 228 16.23 -6.80 -0.60
N LEU A 229 16.48 -5.93 0.39
CA LEU A 229 15.73 -5.88 1.64
C LEU A 229 14.64 -4.80 1.55
N SER A 230 13.39 -5.22 1.71
CA SER A 230 12.21 -4.39 1.90
C SER A 230 11.68 -4.55 3.32
N THR A 231 11.42 -3.47 4.04
CA THR A 231 10.86 -3.50 5.40
C THR A 231 9.42 -3.00 5.42
N SER A 232 8.54 -3.71 6.13
CA SER A 232 7.11 -3.41 6.30
C SER A 232 6.61 -3.94 7.66
N PRO A 233 5.30 -3.83 7.99
CA PRO A 233 4.29 -2.95 7.46
C PRO A 233 4.34 -1.60 8.17
N GLY A 234 3.37 -0.73 7.81
CA GLY A 234 3.12 0.50 8.51
C GLY A 234 4.16 1.58 8.26
N GLU A 235 3.83 2.78 8.67
CA GLU A 235 4.72 3.91 8.54
C GLU A 235 6.00 3.70 9.38
N THR A 236 7.14 3.65 8.72
CA THR A 236 8.43 3.73 9.41
C THR A 236 8.52 5.11 10.08
N PRO A 237 8.77 5.22 11.41
CA PRO A 237 8.86 6.52 12.05
C PRO A 237 10.05 7.33 11.49
N LEU A 238 9.79 8.58 11.12
CA LEU A 238 10.78 9.45 10.45
C LEU A 238 12.06 9.66 11.27
N GLU A 239 11.98 9.54 12.60
CA GLU A 239 13.13 9.62 13.50
C GLU A 239 14.17 8.50 13.27
N TYR A 240 13.78 7.41 12.63
CA TYR A 240 14.66 6.31 12.24
C TYR A 240 15.10 6.35 10.77
N ALA A 241 14.87 7.46 10.06
CA ALA A 241 15.15 7.56 8.63
C ALA A 241 16.63 7.28 8.28
N ASP A 242 17.57 7.82 9.04
CA ASP A 242 19.00 7.57 8.83
C ASP A 242 19.36 6.11 9.09
N HIS A 243 18.75 5.48 10.10
CA HIS A 243 18.99 4.08 10.40
C HIS A 243 18.44 3.16 9.31
N ILE A 244 17.16 3.34 8.92
CA ILE A 244 16.54 2.46 7.93
C ILE A 244 17.20 2.60 6.56
N SER A 245 17.54 3.82 6.13
CA SER A 245 18.23 4.05 4.85
C SER A 245 19.64 3.45 4.81
N SER A 246 20.28 3.27 5.97
CA SER A 246 21.60 2.60 6.05
C SER A 246 21.52 1.07 6.15
N HIS A 247 20.32 0.47 6.22
CA HIS A 247 20.14 -0.98 6.38
C HIS A 247 19.23 -1.63 5.34
N ALA A 248 18.25 -0.91 4.78
CA ALA A 248 17.29 -1.43 3.82
C ALA A 248 17.40 -0.77 2.44
N ASN A 249 17.01 -1.49 1.40
CA ASN A 249 16.92 -0.95 0.04
C ASN A 249 15.60 -0.22 -0.20
N MET A 250 14.54 -0.65 0.47
CA MET A 250 13.25 0.04 0.47
C MET A 250 12.54 -0.18 1.81
N TRP A 251 11.73 0.78 2.21
CA TRP A 251 10.99 0.76 3.47
C TRP A 251 9.66 1.46 3.35
N ARG A 252 8.64 0.89 3.98
CA ARG A 252 7.27 1.43 3.98
C ARG A 252 7.19 2.76 4.70
N ILE A 253 6.54 3.72 4.06
CA ILE A 253 6.29 5.06 4.61
C ILE A 253 4.82 5.31 4.92
N ILE A 254 3.98 4.34 4.69
CA ILE A 254 2.54 4.36 4.93
C ILE A 254 2.08 2.98 5.43
N ASP A 255 0.92 2.91 6.04
CA ASP A 255 0.23 1.66 6.36
C ASP A 255 -0.25 0.95 5.09
N ASP A 256 -0.96 -0.18 5.22
CA ASP A 256 -1.42 -0.93 4.06
C ASP A 256 -2.33 -0.09 3.17
N PHE A 257 -1.89 0.09 1.93
CA PHE A 257 -2.52 0.94 0.95
C PHE A 257 -3.50 0.16 0.06
N TRP A 258 -4.73 0.64 0.03
CA TRP A 258 -5.80 0.07 -0.79
C TRP A 258 -6.39 1.11 -1.75
N ASP A 259 -7.28 0.67 -2.62
CA ASP A 259 -7.86 1.43 -3.71
C ASP A 259 -8.92 2.46 -3.25
N ASN A 260 -8.51 3.41 -2.39
CA ASN A 260 -9.33 4.54 -1.98
C ASN A 260 -8.58 5.88 -2.03
N TRP A 261 -9.32 6.94 -2.34
CA TRP A 261 -8.74 8.27 -2.53
C TRP A 261 -8.10 8.86 -1.26
N SER A 262 -8.68 8.61 -0.10
CA SER A 262 -8.17 9.19 1.16
C SER A 262 -6.73 8.75 1.41
N GLN A 263 -6.46 7.45 1.30
CA GLN A 263 -5.11 6.91 1.46
C GLN A 263 -4.16 7.41 0.34
N LEU A 264 -4.64 7.51 -0.91
CA LEU A 264 -3.82 8.09 -1.98
C LEU A 264 -3.49 9.55 -1.72
N ASN A 265 -4.43 10.32 -1.19
CA ASN A 265 -4.21 11.72 -0.84
C ASN A 265 -3.19 11.89 0.31
N GLU A 266 -3.15 10.97 1.27
CA GLU A 266 -2.17 10.95 2.36
C GLU A 266 -0.73 10.81 1.85
N HIS A 267 -0.49 10.04 0.79
CA HIS A 267 0.83 9.87 0.18
C HIS A 267 1.52 11.17 -0.19
N PHE A 268 0.78 12.22 -0.56
CA PHE A 268 1.39 13.51 -0.89
C PHE A 268 2.19 14.09 0.28
N SER A 269 1.67 13.99 1.50
CA SER A 269 2.36 14.49 2.70
C SER A 269 3.47 13.56 3.15
N LEU A 270 3.31 12.26 2.99
CA LEU A 270 4.31 11.26 3.34
C LEU A 270 5.52 11.36 2.42
N PHE A 271 5.32 11.39 1.10
CA PHE A 271 6.43 11.59 0.16
C PHE A 271 7.16 12.92 0.38
N GLU A 272 6.44 13.99 0.74
CA GLU A 272 7.07 15.29 1.06
C GLU A 272 8.06 15.15 2.24
N LYS A 273 7.71 14.38 3.29
CA LYS A 273 8.60 14.10 4.42
C LYS A 273 9.80 13.23 4.04
N TRP A 274 9.59 12.24 3.16
CA TRP A 274 10.58 11.19 2.89
C TRP A 274 11.46 11.42 1.65
N ILE A 275 11.12 12.37 0.78
CA ILE A 275 11.83 12.58 -0.50
C ILE A 275 13.33 12.83 -0.35
N LEU A 276 13.76 13.42 0.75
CA LEU A 276 15.17 13.71 1.03
C LEU A 276 16.02 12.45 1.24
N TYR A 277 15.38 11.33 1.56
CA TYR A 277 16.03 10.03 1.78
C TYR A 277 16.04 9.16 0.50
N THR A 278 15.47 9.67 -0.59
CA THR A 278 15.45 8.98 -1.88
C THR A 278 16.78 9.13 -2.59
N SER A 279 17.48 8.01 -2.81
CA SER A 279 18.75 7.97 -3.55
C SER A 279 18.96 6.59 -4.19
N PRO A 280 19.90 6.42 -5.15
CA PRO A 280 20.18 5.11 -5.72
C PRO A 280 20.46 4.06 -4.65
N GLY A 281 19.64 2.99 -4.64
CA GLY A 281 19.70 1.90 -3.66
C GLY A 281 18.88 2.10 -2.40
N HIS A 282 18.23 3.27 -2.23
CA HIS A 282 17.48 3.68 -1.03
C HIS A 282 16.15 4.30 -1.42
N TRP A 283 15.04 3.59 -1.20
CA TRP A 283 13.74 3.91 -1.75
C TRP A 283 12.64 3.93 -0.66
N PRO A 284 12.15 5.13 -0.27
CA PRO A 284 10.88 5.23 0.45
C PRO A 284 9.75 4.60 -0.36
N ASP A 285 9.02 3.67 0.26
CA ASP A 285 8.04 2.81 -0.41
C ASP A 285 6.62 3.23 -0.05
N GLY A 286 5.89 3.71 -1.03
CA GLY A 286 4.47 4.07 -0.91
C GLY A 286 3.52 2.87 -0.89
N ASP A 287 4.03 1.65 -0.77
CA ASP A 287 3.31 0.38 -0.81
C ASP A 287 2.98 -0.13 -2.22
N MET A 288 2.24 -1.21 -2.25
CA MET A 288 1.80 -1.88 -3.47
C MET A 288 0.84 -1.00 -4.27
N LEU A 289 0.74 -1.29 -5.56
CA LEU A 289 -0.22 -0.62 -6.45
C LEU A 289 -1.51 -1.45 -6.51
N PRO A 290 -2.60 -1.04 -5.85
CA PRO A 290 -3.87 -1.77 -5.88
C PRO A 290 -4.62 -1.51 -7.20
N LEU A 291 -3.99 -1.89 -8.30
CA LEU A 291 -4.45 -1.71 -9.68
C LEU A 291 -4.83 -3.03 -10.33
N GLY A 292 -5.61 -2.98 -11.42
CA GLY A 292 -6.10 -4.16 -12.10
C GLY A 292 -7.12 -4.94 -11.26
N ARG A 293 -7.14 -6.26 -11.39
CA ARG A 293 -8.05 -7.14 -10.66
C ARG A 293 -7.46 -7.59 -9.34
N ILE A 294 -8.04 -7.14 -8.25
CA ILE A 294 -7.65 -7.43 -6.86
C ILE A 294 -8.79 -8.14 -6.11
N GLY A 295 -8.57 -8.53 -4.87
CA GLY A 295 -9.62 -9.13 -4.03
C GLY A 295 -10.06 -10.53 -4.43
N ILE A 296 -9.38 -11.23 -5.33
CA ILE A 296 -9.79 -12.57 -5.80
C ILE A 296 -9.92 -13.54 -4.62
N ARG A 297 -8.94 -13.52 -3.71
CA ARG A 297 -8.91 -14.21 -2.42
C ARG A 297 -8.07 -13.43 -1.41
N ALA A 298 -8.05 -12.11 -1.55
CA ALA A 298 -7.24 -11.21 -0.74
C ALA A 298 -7.68 -11.15 0.73
N GLU A 299 -6.97 -10.38 1.50
CA GLU A 299 -7.34 -10.06 2.88
C GLU A 299 -8.57 -9.16 2.90
N ARG A 300 -8.62 -8.14 2.06
CA ARG A 300 -9.67 -7.10 2.08
C ARG A 300 -10.46 -7.04 0.79
N GLY A 301 -11.76 -6.90 0.96
CA GLY A 301 -12.72 -6.68 -0.11
C GLY A 301 -12.98 -7.90 -0.98
N ASP A 302 -14.04 -7.82 -1.76
CA ASP A 302 -14.44 -8.82 -2.72
C ASP A 302 -13.63 -8.73 -4.02
N ASN A 303 -13.69 -9.77 -4.84
CA ASN A 303 -13.08 -9.82 -6.17
C ASN A 303 -13.62 -8.70 -7.08
N ARG A 304 -12.74 -7.79 -7.48
CA ARG A 304 -13.10 -6.57 -8.23
C ARG A 304 -11.95 -6.06 -9.09
N MET A 305 -12.25 -5.20 -10.05
CA MET A 305 -11.28 -4.27 -10.59
C MET A 305 -11.04 -3.15 -9.57
N SER A 306 -9.85 -2.54 -9.59
CA SER A 306 -9.55 -1.39 -8.73
C SER A 306 -10.67 -0.35 -8.75
N MET A 307 -11.05 0.15 -7.57
CA MET A 307 -12.08 1.18 -7.42
C MET A 307 -11.57 2.59 -7.76
N PHE A 308 -10.27 2.77 -7.95
CA PHE A 308 -9.75 4.04 -8.43
C PHE A 308 -10.32 4.38 -9.80
N THR A 309 -10.80 5.60 -9.95
CA THR A 309 -11.10 6.17 -11.26
C THR A 309 -9.84 6.26 -12.14
N GLU A 310 -9.99 6.41 -13.44
CA GLU A 310 -8.83 6.60 -14.34
C GLU A 310 -7.97 7.81 -13.92
N ASP A 311 -8.61 8.91 -13.51
CA ASP A 311 -7.91 10.11 -13.05
C ASP A 311 -7.10 9.84 -11.76
N GLU A 312 -7.65 9.07 -10.81
CA GLU A 312 -6.94 8.65 -9.60
C GLU A 312 -5.80 7.68 -9.90
N GLN A 313 -5.96 6.77 -10.85
CA GLN A 313 -4.87 5.88 -11.28
C GLN A 313 -3.73 6.67 -11.97
N TYR A 314 -4.04 7.70 -12.76
CA TYR A 314 -3.02 8.61 -13.27
C TYR A 314 -2.32 9.38 -12.15
N THR A 315 -3.06 9.79 -11.11
CA THR A 315 -2.49 10.45 -9.94
C THR A 315 -1.57 9.53 -9.16
N LEU A 316 -2.02 8.31 -8.84
CA LEU A 316 -1.22 7.30 -8.17
C LEU A 316 0.11 7.08 -8.90
N MET A 317 0.03 6.74 -10.18
CA MET A 317 1.24 6.47 -10.96
C MET A 317 2.13 7.72 -11.09
N SER A 318 1.57 8.91 -11.37
CA SER A 318 2.36 10.14 -11.49
C SER A 318 3.11 10.48 -10.21
N LEU A 319 2.46 10.31 -9.05
CA LEU A 319 3.06 10.57 -7.73
C LEU A 319 4.19 9.57 -7.43
N PHE A 320 3.95 8.27 -7.60
CA PHE A 320 4.96 7.24 -7.38
C PHE A 320 6.16 7.41 -8.32
N LEU A 321 5.91 7.74 -9.59
CA LEU A 321 6.98 7.97 -10.56
C LEU A 321 7.82 9.21 -10.22
N ILE A 322 7.20 10.34 -9.89
CA ILE A 322 7.93 11.57 -9.60
C ILE A 322 8.63 11.53 -8.23
N CYS A 323 8.10 10.79 -7.27
CA CYS A 323 8.73 10.58 -5.97
C CYS A 323 9.71 9.38 -5.96
N ARG A 324 9.80 8.64 -7.07
CA ARG A 324 10.65 7.45 -7.23
C ARG A 324 10.38 6.36 -6.21
N SER A 325 9.10 6.15 -5.88
CA SER A 325 8.67 5.00 -5.08
C SER A 325 8.84 3.70 -5.87
N PRO A 326 9.20 2.59 -5.24
CA PRO A 326 9.07 1.27 -5.84
C PRO A 326 7.68 1.03 -6.42
N LEU A 327 7.57 0.21 -7.46
CA LEU A 327 6.31 -0.14 -8.09
C LEU A 327 6.06 -1.64 -7.92
N MET A 328 5.27 -2.04 -6.92
CA MET A 328 4.85 -3.42 -6.69
C MET A 328 3.38 -3.58 -7.05
N PHE A 329 3.11 -4.14 -8.25
CA PHE A 329 1.76 -4.34 -8.75
C PHE A 329 1.02 -5.41 -7.93
N GLY A 330 -0.17 -5.08 -7.41
CA GLY A 330 -0.94 -5.94 -6.50
C GLY A 330 -1.99 -6.82 -7.20
N GLY A 331 -2.48 -6.42 -8.37
CA GLY A 331 -3.52 -7.15 -9.09
C GLY A 331 -3.03 -8.41 -9.81
N ASN A 332 -3.95 -9.24 -10.29
CA ASN A 332 -3.62 -10.37 -11.14
C ASN A 332 -3.24 -9.88 -12.55
N LEU A 333 -1.98 -10.03 -12.94
CA LEU A 333 -1.44 -9.46 -14.17
C LEU A 333 -2.19 -9.91 -15.45
N GLN A 334 -2.70 -11.14 -15.44
CA GLN A 334 -3.39 -11.73 -16.61
C GLN A 334 -4.75 -11.10 -16.87
N ASP A 335 -5.35 -10.45 -15.88
CA ASP A 335 -6.68 -9.87 -15.93
C ASP A 335 -6.66 -8.35 -16.18
N ASN A 336 -5.48 -7.78 -16.48
CA ASN A 336 -5.35 -6.34 -16.76
C ASN A 336 -6.14 -5.97 -18.02
N ASP A 337 -6.98 -4.94 -17.89
CA ASP A 337 -7.63 -4.31 -19.03
C ASP A 337 -6.63 -3.45 -19.84
N GLU A 338 -7.09 -2.94 -20.97
CA GLU A 338 -6.26 -2.14 -21.87
C GLU A 338 -5.76 -0.85 -21.18
N PHE A 339 -6.60 -0.21 -20.36
CA PHE A 339 -6.22 1.00 -19.65
C PHE A 339 -5.10 0.71 -18.65
N THR A 340 -5.27 -0.28 -17.78
CA THR A 340 -4.25 -0.68 -16.80
C THR A 340 -2.95 -1.07 -17.48
N LEU A 341 -3.03 -1.85 -18.57
CA LEU A 341 -1.83 -2.25 -19.32
C LEU A 341 -1.10 -1.03 -19.91
N ASN A 342 -1.83 -0.08 -20.51
CA ASN A 342 -1.25 1.14 -21.05
C ASN A 342 -0.61 2.00 -19.95
N LEU A 343 -1.21 2.04 -18.75
CA LEU A 343 -0.70 2.77 -17.59
C LEU A 343 0.67 2.25 -17.15
N ILE A 344 0.81 0.91 -17.00
CA ILE A 344 2.04 0.27 -16.48
C ILE A 344 3.10 -0.02 -17.54
N THR A 345 2.81 0.24 -18.82
CA THR A 345 3.75 0.06 -19.94
C THR A 345 4.10 1.35 -20.67
N ASN A 346 3.72 2.51 -20.13
CA ASN A 346 4.06 3.79 -20.72
C ASN A 346 5.54 4.13 -20.50
N GLU A 347 6.38 3.90 -21.51
CA GLU A 347 7.84 4.11 -21.43
C GLU A 347 8.23 5.55 -21.10
N GLU A 348 7.45 6.54 -21.57
CA GLU A 348 7.74 7.95 -21.31
C GLU A 348 7.47 8.32 -19.85
N ALA A 349 6.39 7.80 -19.27
CA ALA A 349 6.06 7.97 -17.86
C ALA A 349 7.04 7.20 -16.97
N LEU A 350 7.30 5.92 -17.26
CA LEU A 350 8.26 5.09 -16.52
C LEU A 350 9.70 5.63 -16.58
N ALA A 351 10.06 6.40 -17.60
CA ALA A 351 11.35 7.07 -17.66
C ALA A 351 11.56 8.04 -16.48
N VAL A 352 10.49 8.66 -15.96
CA VAL A 352 10.57 9.55 -14.79
C VAL A 352 11.11 8.79 -13.57
N LEU A 353 10.61 7.58 -13.30
CA LEU A 353 11.09 6.74 -12.22
C LEU A 353 12.60 6.45 -12.29
N ASN A 354 13.06 6.09 -13.48
CA ASN A 354 14.41 5.55 -13.69
C ASN A 354 15.46 6.61 -14.07
N LYS A 355 15.03 7.78 -14.58
CA LYS A 355 15.90 8.79 -15.15
C LYS A 355 15.74 10.16 -14.52
N SER A 356 15.09 10.28 -13.37
CA SER A 356 15.00 11.55 -12.65
C SER A 356 15.95 11.62 -11.45
N LYS A 357 16.30 12.84 -11.07
CA LYS A 357 17.07 13.21 -9.88
C LYS A 357 16.60 14.55 -9.35
N ASN A 358 17.00 14.91 -8.12
CA ASN A 358 16.60 16.15 -7.45
C ASN A 358 15.07 16.32 -7.38
N ASN A 359 14.39 15.20 -7.19
CA ASN A 359 12.93 15.14 -7.08
C ASN A 359 12.48 15.89 -5.84
N ARG A 360 11.53 16.82 -5.98
CA ARG A 360 11.07 17.66 -4.87
C ARG A 360 9.68 18.21 -5.11
N LEU A 361 9.00 18.50 -4.03
CA LEU A 361 7.81 19.37 -4.07
C LEU A 361 8.25 20.76 -4.53
N LEU A 362 7.61 21.27 -5.58
CA LEU A 362 7.86 22.63 -6.06
C LEU A 362 7.00 23.63 -5.30
N PHE A 363 5.71 23.36 -5.18
CA PHE A 363 4.79 24.07 -4.30
C PHE A 363 3.52 23.26 -3.99
N ARG A 364 2.88 23.64 -2.89
CA ARG A 364 1.51 23.25 -2.52
C ARG A 364 0.74 24.54 -2.26
N ASP A 365 -0.37 24.72 -2.97
CA ASP A 365 -1.31 25.85 -2.81
C ASP A 365 -2.73 25.26 -2.68
N GLY A 366 -3.13 24.99 -1.45
CA GLY A 366 -4.34 24.26 -1.14
C GLY A 366 -4.37 22.91 -1.87
N VAL A 367 -5.35 22.76 -2.75
CA VAL A 367 -5.59 21.53 -3.53
C VAL A 367 -4.70 21.41 -4.79
N LYS A 368 -3.85 22.40 -5.05
CA LYS A 368 -2.89 22.38 -6.16
C LYS A 368 -1.54 21.94 -5.65
N ILE A 369 -1.03 20.84 -6.16
CA ILE A 369 0.28 20.32 -5.79
C ILE A 369 1.12 20.15 -7.05
N VAL A 370 2.35 20.65 -7.03
CA VAL A 370 3.29 20.50 -8.14
C VAL A 370 4.62 19.96 -7.65
N TRP A 371 5.04 18.87 -8.25
CA TRP A 371 6.35 18.26 -8.06
C TRP A 371 7.23 18.49 -9.29
N THR A 372 8.54 18.51 -9.09
CA THR A 372 9.51 18.65 -10.18
C THR A 372 10.72 17.75 -9.95
N ALA A 373 11.40 17.41 -11.04
CA ALA A 373 12.66 16.68 -11.03
C ALA A 373 13.51 17.05 -12.26
N ASP A 374 14.80 16.77 -12.20
CA ASP A 374 15.74 16.91 -13.29
C ASP A 374 15.90 15.58 -14.03
N ASP A 375 16.05 15.59 -15.36
CA ASP A 375 16.49 14.42 -16.10
C ASP A 375 17.99 14.17 -15.87
N VAL A 376 18.40 12.89 -15.64
CA VAL A 376 19.80 12.56 -15.35
C VAL A 376 20.73 12.71 -16.54
N ASN A 377 20.22 12.64 -17.78
CA ASN A 377 20.99 12.59 -19.02
C ASN A 377 20.92 13.87 -19.85
N SER A 378 20.05 14.80 -19.49
CA SER A 378 19.83 16.04 -20.23
C SER A 378 19.58 17.23 -19.29
N HIS A 379 19.33 18.42 -19.84
CA HIS A 379 18.87 19.58 -19.10
C HIS A 379 17.34 19.66 -18.99
N ASP A 380 16.65 18.63 -19.43
CA ASP A 380 15.20 18.57 -19.35
C ASP A 380 14.73 18.43 -17.89
N LYS A 381 13.53 18.87 -17.64
CA LYS A 381 12.85 18.73 -16.35
C LYS A 381 11.62 17.86 -16.50
N TYR A 382 11.24 17.22 -15.40
CA TYR A 382 9.94 16.62 -15.23
C TYR A 382 9.10 17.49 -14.31
N ALA A 383 7.81 17.57 -14.57
CA ALA A 383 6.85 18.21 -13.68
C ALA A 383 5.59 17.36 -13.57
N ALA A 384 5.10 17.19 -12.35
CA ALA A 384 3.84 16.52 -12.09
C ALA A 384 2.88 17.51 -11.40
N LEU A 385 1.72 17.74 -12.01
CA LEU A 385 0.70 18.68 -11.55
C LEU A 385 -0.49 17.88 -11.08
N PHE A 386 -0.99 18.15 -9.86
CA PHE A 386 -2.07 17.40 -9.23
C PHE A 386 -3.16 18.33 -8.73
N TYR A 387 -4.41 17.89 -8.88
CA TYR A 387 -5.56 18.49 -8.25
C TYR A 387 -6.15 17.51 -7.23
N THR A 388 -5.83 17.71 -5.95
CA THR A 388 -6.18 16.78 -4.87
C THR A 388 -7.57 16.98 -4.31
N SER A 389 -8.21 18.12 -4.57
CA SER A 389 -9.61 18.36 -4.21
C SER A 389 -10.01 17.88 -2.81
N ASP A 390 -9.33 18.37 -1.78
CA ASP A 390 -9.78 18.12 -0.41
C ASP A 390 -11.24 18.60 -0.27
N GLN A 391 -12.08 17.79 0.36
CA GLN A 391 -13.42 18.23 0.68
C GLN A 391 -13.32 19.48 1.57
N LYS A 392 -14.00 20.56 1.16
CA LYS A 392 -14.15 21.69 2.06
C LYS A 392 -14.83 21.20 3.34
N PRO A 393 -14.54 21.79 4.50
CA PRO A 393 -15.21 21.42 5.74
C PRO A 393 -16.74 21.45 5.58
N ILE A 394 -17.39 20.47 6.15
CA ILE A 394 -18.85 20.42 6.22
C ILE A 394 -19.37 21.63 6.99
N ILE A 395 -20.39 22.31 6.47
CA ILE A 395 -21.01 23.46 7.13
C ILE A 395 -22.17 22.94 7.99
N GLU A 396 -21.86 22.38 9.16
CA GLU A 396 -22.82 21.73 10.04
C GLU A 396 -24.08 22.57 10.36
N ASP A 397 -23.91 23.89 10.52
CA ASP A 397 -25.00 24.81 10.78
C ASP A 397 -26.07 24.87 9.66
N LYS A 398 -25.77 24.36 8.47
CA LYS A 398 -26.69 24.26 7.35
C LYS A 398 -27.43 22.92 7.28
N ALA A 399 -27.05 21.96 8.11
CA ALA A 399 -27.72 20.67 8.14
C ALA A 399 -29.17 20.84 8.67
N LEU A 400 -30.10 20.11 8.08
CA LEU A 400 -31.47 20.03 8.59
C LEU A 400 -31.56 19.23 9.90
N TRP A 401 -30.58 18.32 10.08
CA TRP A 401 -30.47 17.49 11.25
C TRP A 401 -29.02 17.10 11.46
N ASN A 402 -28.60 17.12 12.72
CA ASN A 402 -27.31 16.65 13.18
C ASN A 402 -27.50 15.64 14.32
N SER A 403 -26.75 14.54 14.32
CA SER A 403 -26.66 13.71 15.51
C SER A 403 -25.84 14.42 16.61
N ARG A 404 -25.95 13.93 17.84
CA ARG A 404 -24.87 14.13 18.81
C ARG A 404 -23.60 13.41 18.31
N LEU A 405 -22.47 13.69 18.96
CA LEU A 405 -21.26 12.89 18.78
C LEU A 405 -21.55 11.47 19.28
N ILE A 406 -21.33 10.48 18.45
CA ILE A 406 -21.50 9.05 18.76
C ILE A 406 -20.11 8.43 18.79
N THR A 407 -19.75 7.83 19.92
CA THR A 407 -18.46 7.17 20.10
C THR A 407 -18.66 5.74 20.57
N TYR A 408 -17.66 4.90 20.38
CA TYR A 408 -17.68 3.52 20.90
C TYR A 408 -17.87 3.46 22.45
N LYS A 409 -17.65 4.57 23.18
CA LYS A 409 -17.83 4.69 24.63
C LYS A 409 -19.23 5.19 25.04
N THR A 410 -20.03 5.71 24.10
CA THR A 410 -21.37 6.19 24.44
C THR A 410 -22.32 5.02 24.70
N CYS A 411 -23.20 5.17 25.69
CA CYS A 411 -24.20 4.14 26.03
C CYS A 411 -25.23 3.94 24.90
N GLU A 412 -25.53 5.00 24.16
CA GLU A 412 -26.40 4.99 22.99
C GLU A 412 -25.53 5.24 21.77
N GLN A 413 -25.46 4.28 20.88
CA GLN A 413 -24.60 4.31 19.69
C GLN A 413 -25.38 4.58 18.42
N SER A 414 -26.63 5.08 18.57
CA SER A 414 -27.50 5.44 17.47
C SER A 414 -28.26 6.74 17.74
N ALA A 415 -28.84 7.33 16.70
CA ALA A 415 -29.70 8.49 16.76
C ALA A 415 -30.83 8.38 15.75
N GLU A 416 -32.09 8.58 16.20
CA GLU A 416 -33.25 8.58 15.33
C GLU A 416 -33.25 9.81 14.43
N ILE A 417 -33.70 9.63 13.19
CA ILE A 417 -33.80 10.67 12.17
C ILE A 417 -35.27 10.83 11.74
N LYS A 418 -35.77 12.05 11.82
CA LYS A 418 -37.03 12.43 11.20
C LYS A 418 -36.99 13.92 10.87
N VAL A 419 -36.80 14.23 9.60
CA VAL A 419 -36.63 15.63 9.13
C VAL A 419 -37.57 15.96 7.98
N ASN A 420 -38.06 17.19 7.99
CA ASN A 420 -38.86 17.72 6.89
C ASN A 420 -37.94 18.13 5.74
N ILE A 421 -38.19 17.59 4.54
CA ILE A 421 -37.47 17.87 3.31
C ILE A 421 -38.38 18.42 2.22
N TYR A 422 -39.56 18.98 2.59
CA TYR A 422 -40.54 19.51 1.67
C TYR A 422 -39.92 20.53 0.71
N GLY A 423 -40.16 20.35 -0.59
CA GLY A 423 -39.65 21.22 -1.64
C GLY A 423 -38.20 21.03 -2.01
N ALA A 424 -37.44 20.21 -1.29
CA ALA A 424 -36.08 19.88 -1.63
C ALA A 424 -36.03 18.93 -2.84
N LYS A 425 -34.97 19.09 -3.67
CA LYS A 425 -34.72 18.23 -4.83
C LYS A 425 -33.61 17.21 -4.58
N LYS A 426 -32.75 17.50 -3.63
CA LYS A 426 -31.57 16.69 -3.28
C LYS A 426 -31.58 16.35 -1.80
N LEU A 427 -31.06 15.17 -1.48
CA LEU A 427 -30.77 14.71 -0.13
C LEU A 427 -29.32 14.29 -0.06
N TYR A 428 -28.61 14.78 0.95
CA TYR A 428 -27.25 14.39 1.25
C TYR A 428 -27.21 13.76 2.64
N LEU A 429 -26.73 12.51 2.71
CA LEU A 429 -26.42 11.80 3.94
C LEU A 429 -24.92 11.92 4.18
N VAL A 430 -24.53 12.52 5.30
CA VAL A 430 -23.14 12.87 5.58
C VAL A 430 -22.70 12.27 6.91
N VAL A 431 -21.52 11.65 6.92
CA VAL A 431 -20.84 11.19 8.14
C VAL A 431 -19.51 11.90 8.23
N THR A 432 -19.20 12.47 9.39
CA THR A 432 -17.90 13.05 9.71
C THR A 432 -17.23 12.25 10.83
N ASP A 433 -15.90 12.38 10.95
CA ASP A 433 -15.04 11.74 11.96
C ASP A 433 -15.24 12.31 13.40
N GLY A 434 -16.22 13.15 13.60
CA GLY A 434 -16.47 13.75 14.92
C GLY A 434 -15.41 14.72 15.40
N GLY A 435 -14.31 14.93 14.66
CA GLY A 435 -13.24 15.90 14.93
C GLY A 435 -11.99 15.34 15.61
N ASP A 436 -11.81 14.02 15.63
CA ASP A 436 -10.57 13.36 16.07
C ASP A 436 -9.79 12.78 14.88
N ASP A 437 -10.04 11.55 14.48
CA ASP A 437 -9.50 10.92 13.28
C ASP A 437 -10.55 9.93 12.71
N SER A 438 -10.25 9.33 11.58
CA SER A 438 -11.19 8.42 10.92
C SER A 438 -10.97 6.94 11.25
N ASN A 439 -10.22 6.59 12.29
CA ASN A 439 -9.93 5.20 12.61
C ASN A 439 -11.17 4.46 13.11
N TRP A 440 -11.51 3.37 12.41
CA TRP A 440 -12.66 2.50 12.74
C TRP A 440 -14.04 3.16 12.68
N ASP A 441 -14.21 4.25 12.00
CA ASP A 441 -15.45 5.02 11.91
C ASP A 441 -16.49 4.38 10.99
N HIS A 442 -16.79 3.10 11.18
CA HIS A 442 -17.82 2.39 10.44
C HIS A 442 -19.20 2.89 10.88
N ALA A 443 -19.97 3.39 9.95
CA ALA A 443 -21.22 4.10 10.19
C ALA A 443 -22.34 3.58 9.30
N ASP A 444 -23.50 3.39 9.90
CA ASP A 444 -24.67 2.83 9.23
C ASP A 444 -25.85 3.79 9.21
N TRP A 445 -26.44 3.96 8.05
CA TRP A 445 -27.77 4.54 7.87
C TRP A 445 -28.78 3.40 7.83
N ILE A 446 -29.52 3.17 8.92
CA ILE A 446 -30.44 2.06 9.08
C ILE A 446 -31.85 2.48 8.67
N GLU A 447 -32.51 1.63 7.87
CA GLU A 447 -33.85 1.86 7.33
C GLU A 447 -34.07 3.28 6.77
N PRO A 448 -33.11 3.82 5.97
CA PRO A 448 -33.22 5.16 5.43
C PRO A 448 -34.35 5.23 4.40
N LYS A 449 -35.39 6.04 4.66
CA LYS A 449 -36.60 6.10 3.83
C LYS A 449 -37.14 7.51 3.67
N LEU A 450 -37.72 7.75 2.50
CA LEU A 450 -38.52 8.92 2.21
C LEU A 450 -40.01 8.60 2.49
N LEU A 451 -40.69 9.53 3.13
CA LEU A 451 -42.12 9.45 3.43
C LEU A 451 -42.86 10.64 2.78
N GLY A 452 -44.10 10.42 2.35
CA GLY A 452 -44.90 11.46 1.75
C GLY A 452 -46.25 10.95 1.22
N GLU A 453 -46.91 11.72 0.38
CA GLU A 453 -48.23 11.36 -0.18
C GLU A 453 -48.21 10.04 -0.96
N LYS A 454 -47.09 9.67 -1.55
CA LYS A 454 -46.88 8.40 -2.28
C LYS A 454 -46.53 7.21 -1.38
N GLY A 455 -46.56 7.39 -0.07
CA GLY A 455 -46.24 6.36 0.90
C GLY A 455 -44.80 6.41 1.38
N SER A 456 -44.13 5.24 1.45
CA SER A 456 -42.76 5.10 1.90
C SER A 456 -41.87 4.54 0.78
N LEU A 457 -40.67 5.09 0.60
CA LEU A 457 -39.66 4.65 -0.36
C LEU A 457 -38.30 4.49 0.35
N ASN A 458 -37.74 3.28 0.38
CA ASN A 458 -36.44 3.08 0.95
C ASN A 458 -35.35 3.66 0.02
N LEU A 459 -34.37 4.33 0.58
CA LEU A 459 -33.22 4.83 -0.20
C LEU A 459 -32.37 3.68 -0.78
N THR A 460 -32.40 2.50 -0.16
CA THR A 460 -31.74 1.29 -0.65
C THR A 460 -32.35 0.72 -1.94
N ASP A 461 -33.58 1.13 -2.27
CA ASP A 461 -34.30 0.68 -3.48
C ASP A 461 -34.08 1.65 -4.67
N ILE A 462 -33.41 2.77 -4.45
CA ILE A 462 -33.10 3.75 -5.49
C ILE A 462 -31.60 3.98 -5.58
N LYS A 463 -31.13 4.33 -6.77
CA LYS A 463 -29.71 4.56 -7.01
C LYS A 463 -29.31 5.96 -6.49
N TRP A 464 -28.23 6.05 -5.69
CA TRP A 464 -27.61 7.33 -5.40
C TRP A 464 -26.98 7.95 -6.65
N LEU A 465 -26.84 9.25 -6.68
CA LEU A 465 -26.16 9.99 -7.75
C LEU A 465 -24.64 9.93 -7.56
N ASN A 466 -24.21 10.06 -6.31
CA ASN A 466 -22.82 9.98 -5.90
C ASN A 466 -22.73 9.43 -4.48
N ALA A 467 -21.68 8.69 -4.19
CA ALA A 467 -21.38 8.22 -2.85
C ALA A 467 -19.86 8.21 -2.64
N SER A 468 -19.40 8.84 -1.55
CA SER A 468 -18.02 8.76 -1.08
C SER A 468 -17.99 8.06 0.27
N SER A 469 -16.86 7.42 0.59
CA SER A 469 -16.59 6.80 1.88
C SER A 469 -15.10 7.01 2.19
N GLY A 470 -14.77 7.34 3.42
CA GLY A 470 -13.39 7.58 3.83
C GLY A 470 -12.53 6.31 3.79
N TRP A 471 -13.16 5.16 3.98
CA TRP A 471 -12.58 3.84 3.80
C TRP A 471 -13.61 2.90 3.15
N GLY A 472 -13.14 1.94 2.33
CA GLY A 472 -14.02 1.05 1.59
C GLY A 472 -14.93 1.81 0.61
N SER A 473 -16.15 1.33 0.43
CA SER A 473 -17.20 1.96 -0.38
C SER A 473 -18.51 1.93 0.36
N ALA A 474 -19.38 2.88 0.11
CA ALA A 474 -20.76 2.81 0.60
C ALA A 474 -21.44 1.54 0.03
N THR A 475 -22.07 0.76 0.91
CA THR A 475 -22.68 -0.54 0.57
C THR A 475 -24.15 -0.58 0.95
N ILE A 476 -24.99 -1.18 0.09
CA ILE A 476 -26.41 -1.37 0.37
C ILE A 476 -26.60 -2.69 1.13
N ASN A 477 -27.37 -2.64 2.25
CA ASN A 477 -27.76 -3.77 3.08
C ASN A 477 -26.57 -4.56 3.69
N LYS A 478 -25.44 -3.90 3.81
CA LYS A 478 -24.23 -4.41 4.45
C LYS A 478 -23.48 -3.28 5.12
N SER A 479 -22.69 -3.60 6.15
CA SER A 479 -21.70 -2.67 6.70
C SER A 479 -20.63 -2.32 5.64
N VAL A 480 -19.86 -1.27 5.86
CA VAL A 480 -18.75 -0.92 4.97
C VAL A 480 -17.69 -2.04 4.88
N GLY A 481 -17.54 -2.86 5.92
CA GLY A 481 -16.71 -4.07 5.93
C GLY A 481 -17.30 -5.27 5.18
N GLY A 482 -18.52 -5.14 4.62
CA GLY A 482 -19.19 -6.20 3.85
C GLY A 482 -20.00 -7.20 4.68
N ASN A 483 -20.08 -7.02 5.99
CA ASN A 483 -20.84 -7.85 6.93
C ASN A 483 -22.29 -7.40 7.08
N LYS A 484 -23.02 -8.00 8.03
CA LYS A 484 -24.38 -7.59 8.38
C LYS A 484 -24.35 -6.24 9.09
N LEU A 485 -25.36 -5.42 8.84
CA LEU A 485 -25.59 -4.18 9.57
C LEU A 485 -26.01 -4.49 11.02
N ILE A 486 -25.20 -4.12 11.99
CA ILE A 486 -25.48 -4.35 13.41
C ILE A 486 -25.22 -3.07 14.20
N VAL A 487 -26.30 -2.46 14.70
CA VAL A 487 -26.23 -1.24 15.53
C VAL A 487 -26.85 -1.56 16.90
N GLU A 488 -26.17 -1.22 17.99
CA GLU A 488 -26.61 -1.51 19.38
C GLU A 488 -27.05 -2.96 19.61
N ASN A 489 -26.32 -3.92 19.00
CA ASN A 489 -26.61 -5.34 19.01
C ASN A 489 -27.89 -5.78 18.26
N ASN A 490 -28.58 -4.89 17.56
CA ASN A 490 -29.70 -5.23 16.69
C ASN A 490 -29.21 -5.41 15.26
N GLU A 491 -29.59 -6.53 14.63
CA GLU A 491 -29.31 -6.81 13.22
C GLU A 491 -30.39 -6.19 12.34
N TYR A 492 -29.99 -5.51 11.27
CA TYR A 492 -30.88 -4.86 10.31
C TYR A 492 -30.69 -5.42 8.91
N ALA A 493 -31.79 -5.64 8.20
CA ALA A 493 -31.77 -6.15 6.82
C ALA A 493 -31.70 -5.05 5.77
N ASN A 494 -32.03 -3.80 6.14
CA ASN A 494 -32.10 -2.66 5.22
C ASN A 494 -31.29 -1.49 5.78
N GLY A 495 -30.34 -0.99 5.00
CA GLY A 495 -29.54 0.16 5.37
C GLY A 495 -28.38 0.40 4.41
N ILE A 496 -27.53 1.37 4.74
CA ILE A 496 -26.37 1.75 3.95
C ILE A 496 -25.18 1.85 4.91
N GLY A 497 -24.22 0.95 4.76
CA GLY A 497 -22.95 1.02 5.47
C GLY A 497 -21.97 1.95 4.76
N THR A 498 -21.24 2.77 5.53
CA THR A 498 -20.23 3.69 5.05
C THR A 498 -19.16 3.91 6.13
N HIS A 499 -18.20 4.79 5.84
CA HIS A 499 -17.12 5.14 6.77
C HIS A 499 -16.88 6.66 6.73
N SER A 500 -16.54 7.29 7.86
CA SER A 500 -16.19 8.71 7.87
C SER A 500 -14.92 8.97 7.02
N ASN A 501 -14.75 10.08 6.31
CA ASN A 501 -15.76 11.07 5.99
C ASN A 501 -16.56 10.64 4.74
N SER A 502 -17.86 10.70 4.81
CA SER A 502 -18.75 10.20 3.75
C SER A 502 -19.79 11.23 3.34
N ILE A 503 -20.09 11.29 2.05
CA ILE A 503 -21.26 12.03 1.50
C ILE A 503 -21.95 11.13 0.49
N ILE A 504 -23.24 10.86 0.70
CA ILE A 504 -24.09 10.10 -0.23
C ILE A 504 -25.19 11.02 -0.73
N GLU A 505 -25.30 11.19 -2.05
CA GLU A 505 -26.24 12.11 -2.71
C GLU A 505 -27.35 11.37 -3.41
N TYR A 506 -28.61 11.81 -3.18
CA TYR A 506 -29.82 11.30 -3.83
C TYR A 506 -30.61 12.42 -4.46
N ASP A 507 -31.32 12.13 -5.57
CA ASP A 507 -32.46 12.90 -6.01
C ASP A 507 -33.67 12.53 -5.15
N ILE A 508 -34.47 13.53 -4.73
CA ILE A 508 -35.73 13.32 -4.04
C ILE A 508 -36.85 13.27 -5.09
N PRO A 509 -37.53 12.12 -5.27
CA PRO A 509 -38.66 12.04 -6.18
C PRO A 509 -39.86 12.91 -5.70
N GLU A 510 -40.65 13.39 -6.61
CA GLU A 510 -41.89 14.15 -6.27
C GLU A 510 -42.83 13.32 -5.40
N GLY A 511 -43.46 13.99 -4.41
CA GLY A 511 -44.46 13.39 -3.51
C GLY A 511 -43.87 12.86 -2.20
N TYR A 512 -42.60 13.19 -1.91
CA TYR A 512 -41.94 12.90 -0.62
C TYR A 512 -41.52 14.22 0.04
N ASP A 513 -41.78 14.32 1.34
CA ASP A 513 -41.57 15.54 2.13
C ASP A 513 -40.83 15.30 3.45
N THR A 514 -40.60 14.05 3.80
CA THR A 514 -39.98 13.68 5.07
C THR A 514 -38.92 12.61 4.82
N PHE A 515 -37.73 12.78 5.40
CA PHE A 515 -36.70 11.73 5.50
C PHE A 515 -36.71 11.15 6.90
N SER A 516 -36.63 9.81 7.02
CA SER A 516 -36.57 9.13 8.31
C SER A 516 -35.65 7.90 8.24
N GLY A 517 -35.08 7.52 9.39
CA GLY A 517 -34.20 6.38 9.57
C GLY A 517 -33.55 6.40 10.95
N LEU A 518 -32.52 5.55 11.12
CA LEU A 518 -31.68 5.53 12.30
C LEU A 518 -30.23 5.67 11.81
N ALA A 519 -29.44 6.52 12.44
CA ALA A 519 -28.00 6.65 12.20
C ALA A 519 -27.25 5.98 13.35
N GLY A 520 -26.23 5.15 13.10
CA GLY A 520 -25.54 4.47 14.18
C GLY A 520 -24.14 3.99 13.82
N LEU A 521 -23.33 3.77 14.87
CA LEU A 521 -22.04 3.09 14.76
C LEU A 521 -22.29 1.59 14.52
N ASP A 522 -21.57 1.02 13.52
CA ASP A 522 -21.61 -0.44 13.32
C ASP A 522 -20.85 -1.17 14.42
N LYS A 523 -21.34 -2.36 14.76
CA LYS A 523 -20.72 -3.21 15.81
C LYS A 523 -19.26 -3.58 15.51
N GLU A 524 -18.86 -3.58 14.25
CA GLU A 524 -17.47 -3.86 13.84
C GLU A 524 -16.46 -2.92 14.50
N CYS A 525 -16.87 -1.70 14.85
CA CYS A 525 -16.01 -0.69 15.48
C CYS A 525 -15.91 -0.83 17.00
N ILE A 526 -16.87 -1.50 17.65
CA ILE A 526 -17.04 -1.44 19.11
C ILE A 526 -16.02 -2.33 19.84
N ASP A 527 -15.55 -3.37 19.19
CA ASP A 527 -14.57 -4.32 19.74
C ASP A 527 -13.12 -3.84 19.60
N HIS A 528 -12.89 -2.64 19.02
CA HIS A 528 -11.57 -2.06 18.80
C HIS A 528 -11.26 -0.93 19.79
N ILE A 529 -10.08 -1.00 20.42
CA ILE A 529 -9.65 -0.13 21.52
C ILE A 529 -9.33 1.31 21.07
N GLU A 530 -9.17 1.54 19.76
CA GLU A 530 -8.69 2.80 19.17
C GLU A 530 -9.79 3.77 18.72
N GLY A 531 -11.00 3.55 19.16
CA GLY A 531 -11.95 4.62 19.30
C GLY A 531 -12.70 5.18 18.10
N ALA A 532 -13.66 4.43 17.53
CA ALA A 532 -14.59 5.00 16.56
C ALA A 532 -15.36 6.21 17.11
N THR A 533 -15.39 7.30 16.33
CA THR A 533 -16.09 8.55 16.66
C THR A 533 -16.76 9.13 15.41
N VAL A 534 -18.09 9.21 15.39
CA VAL A 534 -18.83 9.69 14.22
C VAL A 534 -19.86 10.73 14.58
N LYS A 535 -20.16 11.59 13.62
CA LYS A 535 -21.30 12.50 13.65
C LYS A 535 -22.03 12.44 12.33
N PHE A 536 -23.34 12.29 12.39
CA PHE A 536 -24.20 12.17 11.21
C PHE A 536 -24.92 13.48 10.94
N HIS A 537 -25.12 13.80 9.67
CA HIS A 537 -25.79 15.03 9.24
C HIS A 537 -26.69 14.75 8.03
N VAL A 538 -27.80 15.46 7.97
CA VAL A 538 -28.74 15.42 6.84
C VAL A 538 -28.86 16.81 6.22
N PHE A 539 -28.61 16.93 4.91
CA PHE A 539 -28.68 18.18 4.17
C PHE A 539 -29.57 18.05 2.95
N THR A 540 -30.08 19.18 2.48
CA THR A 540 -30.79 19.32 1.19
C THR A 540 -30.09 20.27 0.21
N GLU A 541 -29.04 20.94 0.68
CA GLU A 541 -28.07 21.67 -0.13
C GLU A 541 -26.70 20.99 -0.01
N TYR A 542 -25.79 21.28 -0.94
CA TYR A 542 -24.47 20.63 -0.90
C TYR A 542 -23.73 20.96 0.42
N PRO A 543 -23.24 19.93 1.17
CA PRO A 543 -22.80 20.08 2.56
C PRO A 543 -21.66 21.07 2.80
N THR A 544 -20.82 21.31 1.78
CA THR A 544 -19.71 22.27 1.84
C THR A 544 -19.99 23.59 1.12
N GLY A 545 -21.27 23.86 0.80
CA GLY A 545 -21.75 25.05 0.11
C GLY A 545 -21.71 24.96 -1.42
N SER A 546 -20.74 24.29 -2.00
CA SER A 546 -20.66 23.99 -3.43
C SER A 546 -19.74 22.80 -3.67
N PRO A 547 -20.05 21.92 -4.66
CA PRO A 547 -19.14 20.85 -5.02
C PRO A 547 -17.81 21.43 -5.52
N PRO A 548 -16.70 20.69 -5.36
CA PRO A 548 -15.44 21.07 -5.97
C PRO A 548 -15.60 21.09 -7.50
N PRO A 549 -14.92 22.00 -8.23
CA PRO A 549 -14.98 22.02 -9.68
C PRO A 549 -14.38 20.75 -10.28
N ASP A 550 -14.93 20.28 -11.42
CA ASP A 550 -14.44 19.09 -12.13
C ASP A 550 -13.00 19.20 -12.60
N SER A 551 -12.53 20.42 -12.79
CA SER A 551 -11.13 20.71 -13.13
C SER A 551 -10.72 22.10 -12.67
N ILE A 552 -9.44 22.27 -12.40
CA ILE A 552 -8.84 23.56 -12.05
C ILE A 552 -7.64 23.87 -12.95
N LYS A 553 -7.39 25.15 -13.11
CA LYS A 553 -6.20 25.64 -13.81
C LYS A 553 -5.02 25.66 -12.84
N ILE A 554 -3.94 24.99 -13.21
CA ILE A 554 -2.65 25.03 -12.51
C ILE A 554 -1.65 25.69 -13.42
N SER A 555 -1.00 26.75 -12.92
CA SER A 555 0.00 27.52 -13.65
C SER A 555 1.40 27.21 -13.12
N LEU A 556 2.35 27.15 -14.04
CA LEU A 556 3.75 26.86 -13.75
C LEU A 556 4.62 27.84 -14.54
N LYS A 557 5.39 28.66 -13.83
CA LYS A 557 6.29 29.65 -14.47
C LYS A 557 7.61 29.00 -14.88
N SER A 558 8.17 29.44 -15.99
CA SER A 558 9.47 28.98 -16.51
C SER A 558 10.60 29.11 -15.48
N GLU A 559 10.64 30.25 -14.77
CA GLU A 559 11.64 30.52 -13.73
C GLU A 559 11.63 29.49 -12.59
N GLN A 560 10.43 28.94 -12.22
CA GLN A 560 10.29 27.92 -11.19
C GLN A 560 10.93 26.58 -11.62
N LEU A 561 11.04 26.35 -12.92
CA LEU A 561 11.72 25.21 -13.52
C LEU A 561 13.17 25.51 -13.90
N GLY A 562 13.62 26.76 -13.72
CA GLY A 562 14.98 27.20 -14.08
C GLY A 562 15.20 27.41 -15.58
N PHE A 563 14.14 27.71 -16.33
CA PHE A 563 14.23 28.07 -17.74
C PHE A 563 14.09 29.60 -17.92
N ASN A 564 15.01 30.18 -18.67
CA ASN A 564 14.96 31.60 -19.08
C ASN A 564 14.73 31.75 -20.60
N ASP A 565 14.76 30.67 -21.34
CA ASP A 565 14.59 30.58 -22.79
C ASP A 565 13.28 29.89 -23.14
N PRO A 566 12.80 29.99 -24.37
CA PRO A 566 11.66 29.23 -24.85
C PRO A 566 11.85 27.71 -24.63
N TYR A 567 10.81 27.05 -24.20
CA TYR A 567 10.80 25.62 -23.91
C TYR A 567 9.57 24.94 -24.51
N LYS A 568 9.68 23.65 -24.78
CA LYS A 568 8.59 22.81 -25.23
C LYS A 568 8.14 21.86 -24.13
N ILE A 569 6.87 21.51 -24.15
CA ILE A 569 6.26 20.64 -23.17
C ILE A 569 5.60 19.45 -23.86
N ARG A 570 5.85 18.27 -23.29
CA ARG A 570 5.24 17.00 -23.68
C ARG A 570 4.45 16.41 -22.53
N ASP A 571 3.19 16.06 -22.77
CA ASP A 571 2.37 15.27 -21.86
C ASP A 571 2.77 13.80 -22.03
N LEU A 572 3.32 13.20 -20.96
CA LEU A 572 3.88 11.85 -21.00
C LEU A 572 2.79 10.78 -21.00
N TRP A 573 1.65 11.04 -20.38
CA TRP A 573 0.53 10.11 -20.44
C TRP A 573 -0.12 10.07 -21.83
N ALA A 574 -0.37 11.22 -22.39
CA ALA A 574 -0.93 11.36 -23.74
C ALA A 574 0.09 11.09 -24.85
N LYS A 575 1.40 11.03 -24.55
CA LYS A 575 2.52 10.93 -25.49
C LYS A 575 2.46 12.02 -26.58
N LYS A 576 2.06 13.23 -26.18
CA LYS A 576 1.77 14.33 -27.10
C LYS A 576 2.48 15.62 -26.69
N ASP A 577 3.06 16.32 -27.67
CA ASP A 577 3.57 17.67 -27.46
C ASP A 577 2.40 18.64 -27.29
N ILE A 578 2.46 19.44 -26.20
CA ILE A 578 1.42 20.43 -25.87
C ILE A 578 1.68 21.73 -26.62
N GLY A 579 2.93 22.13 -26.74
CA GLY A 579 3.34 23.37 -27.42
C GLY A 579 4.67 23.95 -26.93
N GLU A 580 4.96 25.14 -27.39
CA GLU A 580 6.13 25.93 -27.01
C GLU A 580 5.70 27.14 -26.16
N PHE A 581 6.45 27.43 -25.12
CA PHE A 581 6.13 28.45 -24.11
C PHE A 581 7.38 29.26 -23.74
N THR A 582 7.17 30.48 -23.26
CA THR A 582 8.27 31.38 -22.84
C THR A 582 8.23 31.65 -21.33
N ASP A 583 7.08 32.07 -20.82
CA ASP A 583 6.97 32.57 -19.43
C ASP A 583 6.21 31.64 -18.50
N GLU A 584 5.04 31.21 -18.92
CA GLU A 584 4.12 30.44 -18.10
C GLU A 584 3.40 29.39 -18.93
N ILE A 585 3.23 28.21 -18.36
CA ILE A 585 2.25 27.23 -18.82
C ILE A 585 1.07 27.16 -17.85
N SER A 586 -0.13 27.06 -18.39
CA SER A 586 -1.34 26.86 -17.63
C SER A 586 -2.13 25.69 -18.20
N LEU A 587 -2.34 24.66 -17.37
CA LEU A 587 -3.04 23.45 -17.77
C LEU A 587 -4.24 23.19 -16.85
N TYR A 588 -5.31 22.65 -17.43
CA TYR A 588 -6.43 22.15 -16.64
C TYR A 588 -6.13 20.72 -16.17
N VAL A 589 -6.27 20.52 -14.87
CA VAL A 589 -6.14 19.22 -14.22
C VAL A 589 -7.52 18.84 -13.66
N ARG A 590 -7.99 17.65 -13.98
CA ARG A 590 -9.28 17.14 -13.51
C ARG A 590 -9.22 16.85 -12.03
N LYS A 591 -10.39 16.81 -11.40
CA LYS A 591 -10.53 16.41 -9.99
C LYS A 591 -9.88 15.05 -9.76
N HIS A 592 -9.06 14.95 -8.71
CA HIS A 592 -8.22 13.79 -8.37
C HIS A 592 -7.24 13.37 -9.48
N GLY A 593 -7.10 14.16 -10.53
CA GLY A 593 -6.26 13.84 -11.69
C GLY A 593 -4.86 14.43 -11.61
N ALA A 594 -4.04 14.00 -12.57
CA ALA A 594 -2.66 14.44 -12.73
C ALA A 594 -2.30 14.79 -14.17
N LYS A 595 -1.28 15.63 -14.33
CA LYS A 595 -0.51 15.81 -15.55
C LYS A 595 0.95 15.50 -15.26
N LEU A 596 1.54 14.58 -16.02
CA LEU A 596 2.96 14.27 -15.94
C LEU A 596 3.64 14.76 -17.21
N LEU A 597 4.58 15.68 -17.05
CA LEU A 597 5.14 16.47 -18.13
C LEU A 597 6.65 16.28 -18.23
N ARG A 598 7.17 16.34 -19.45
CA ARG A 598 8.58 16.61 -19.74
C ARG A 598 8.69 18.01 -20.34
N VAL A 599 9.60 18.80 -19.77
CA VAL A 599 9.88 20.19 -20.18
C VAL A 599 11.30 20.24 -20.73
N SER A 600 11.46 20.60 -22.00
CA SER A 600 12.73 20.58 -22.70
C SER A 600 13.03 21.94 -23.29
N LYS A 601 14.29 22.38 -23.22
CA LYS A 601 14.73 23.62 -23.88
C LYS A 601 14.60 23.46 -25.40
N ILE A 602 14.12 24.50 -26.07
CA ILE A 602 14.13 24.59 -27.55
C ILE A 602 15.58 24.87 -27.98
N LYS A 603 16.10 24.04 -28.86
CA LYS A 603 17.47 24.20 -29.42
C LYS A 603 17.55 25.33 -30.44
#